data_752fa1cc5097bac09c4a4ac495034bc7
#
_entry.id   752fa1cc5097bac09c4a4ac495034bc7
#
_cell.length_a   1.000
_cell.length_b   1.000
_cell.length_c   1.000
_cell.angle_alpha   90.00
_cell.angle_beta   90.00
_cell.angle_gamma   90.00
#
_symmetry.space_group_name_H-M   'P 1'
#
loop_
_entity.id
_entity.type
_entity.pdbx_description
1 polymer ?
#
loop_
_entity_poly.entity_id
_entity_poly.type
_entity_poly.pdbx_seq_one_letter_code
_entity_poly.pdbx_strand_id
1 'polypeptide(L)'
;QSSDDLTRMARAYVVTGDPKFEQYYWDILAIRNGERERPYKYERSYWDLVLGDPGFEPTPGPGRSLRSQLEQIGVPAAELAKLDEAEIRSNELVERERRGLNAMKGSTQGSADSHYVTSEPDPEFARGLLHDENYHIAKASIMRSLNEFYDLIDQRTSDLVTTAERR
;
A
#
# COMPACT_ATOMS: atom_id res chain seq x y z
N GLN A 1 -3.96 5.17 1.75
CA GLN A 1 -3.23 4.89 3.01
C GLN A 1 -2.27 3.70 2.87
N SER A 2 -2.71 2.46 2.55
CA SER A 2 -1.80 1.29 2.47
C SER A 2 -0.60 1.53 1.55
N SER A 3 -0.79 2.18 0.39
CA SER A 3 0.30 2.53 -0.52
C SER A 3 1.29 3.53 0.10
N ASP A 4 0.83 4.45 0.95
CA ASP A 4 1.70 5.41 1.65
C ASP A 4 2.47 4.73 2.77
N ASP A 5 1.81 3.85 3.51
CA ASP A 5 2.43 3.07 4.58
C ASP A 5 3.49 2.11 4.02
N LEU A 6 3.22 1.42 2.90
CA LEU A 6 4.21 0.59 2.19
C LEU A 6 5.44 1.42 1.78
N THR A 7 5.21 2.56 1.12
CA THR A 7 6.30 3.49 0.72
C THR A 7 7.13 3.91 1.93
N ARG A 8 6.47 4.28 3.03
CA ARG A 8 7.13 4.72 4.26
C ARG A 8 8.04 3.64 4.84
N MET A 9 7.53 2.41 4.96
CA MET A 9 8.31 1.30 5.53
C MET A 9 9.46 0.89 4.61
N ALA A 10 9.23 0.77 3.30
CA ALA A 10 10.28 0.44 2.35
C ALA A 10 11.42 1.47 2.36
N ARG A 11 11.07 2.76 2.33
CA ARG A 11 12.06 3.85 2.38
C ARG A 11 12.80 3.91 3.71
N ALA A 12 12.10 3.70 4.84
CA ALA A 12 12.74 3.65 6.14
C ALA A 12 13.75 2.49 6.20
N TYR A 13 13.41 1.32 5.68
CA TYR A 13 14.31 0.18 5.66
C TYR A 13 15.58 0.44 4.82
N VAL A 14 15.46 0.92 3.60
CA VAL A 14 16.64 1.14 2.74
C VAL A 14 17.56 2.27 3.23
N VAL A 15 17.07 3.14 4.10
CA VAL A 15 17.86 4.21 4.73
C VAL A 15 18.49 3.76 6.03
N THR A 16 17.76 3.04 6.87
CA THR A 16 18.19 2.69 8.23
C THR A 16 18.82 1.31 8.34
N GLY A 17 18.43 0.37 7.47
CA GLY A 17 18.78 -1.05 7.58
C GLY A 17 18.09 -1.77 8.73
N ASP A 18 17.17 -1.10 9.47
CA ASP A 18 16.49 -1.70 10.62
C ASP A 18 15.41 -2.70 10.13
N PRO A 19 15.57 -4.01 10.45
CA PRO A 19 14.71 -5.07 9.93
C PRO A 19 13.25 -4.95 10.35
N LYS A 20 12.94 -4.17 11.39
CA LYS A 20 11.54 -3.94 11.79
C LYS A 20 10.73 -3.27 10.68
N PHE A 21 11.33 -2.36 9.89
CA PHE A 21 10.63 -1.70 8.79
C PHE A 21 10.33 -2.67 7.64
N GLU A 22 11.22 -3.63 7.37
CA GLU A 22 10.94 -4.71 6.42
C GLU A 22 9.79 -5.58 6.92
N GLN A 23 9.79 -5.96 8.20
CA GLN A 23 8.70 -6.75 8.79
C GLN A 23 7.35 -6.03 8.66
N TYR A 24 7.30 -4.74 9.01
CA TYR A 24 6.07 -3.95 8.88
C TYR A 24 5.63 -3.77 7.43
N TYR A 25 6.56 -3.66 6.49
CA TYR A 25 6.25 -3.64 5.07
C TYR A 25 5.46 -4.90 4.65
N TRP A 26 5.94 -6.07 5.02
CA TRP A 26 5.28 -7.34 4.70
C TRP A 26 3.95 -7.50 5.43
N ASP A 27 3.85 -7.04 6.66
CA ASP A 27 2.59 -7.03 7.42
C ASP A 27 1.53 -6.15 6.74
N ILE A 28 1.89 -4.94 6.29
CA ILE A 28 1.00 -4.04 5.54
C ILE A 28 0.53 -4.70 4.25
N LEU A 29 1.44 -5.32 3.51
CA LEU A 29 1.14 -5.98 2.25
C LEU A 29 0.16 -7.15 2.46
N ALA A 30 0.40 -7.99 3.45
CA ALA A 30 -0.46 -9.13 3.80
C ALA A 30 -1.87 -8.66 4.22
N ILE A 31 -1.98 -7.59 5.02
CA ILE A 31 -3.27 -6.99 5.41
C ILE A 31 -3.99 -6.43 4.18
N ARG A 32 -3.28 -5.74 3.29
CA ARG A 32 -3.86 -5.19 2.05
C ARG A 32 -4.44 -6.29 1.15
N ASN A 33 -3.69 -7.37 1.00
CA ASN A 33 -4.07 -8.51 0.15
C ASN A 33 -5.14 -9.41 0.80
N GLY A 34 -5.50 -9.17 2.06
CA GLY A 34 -6.45 -10.01 2.80
C GLY A 34 -5.87 -11.33 3.32
N GLU A 35 -4.55 -11.50 3.28
CA GLU A 35 -3.82 -12.66 3.80
C GLU A 35 -3.65 -12.60 5.33
N ARG A 36 -3.79 -11.41 5.90
CA ARG A 36 -3.77 -11.14 7.33
C ARG A 36 -4.97 -10.29 7.72
N GLU A 37 -5.51 -10.54 8.91
CA GLU A 37 -6.64 -9.77 9.45
C GLU A 37 -6.29 -8.28 9.58
N ARG A 38 -7.22 -7.43 9.12
CA ARG A 38 -7.11 -5.99 9.26
C ARG A 38 -7.38 -5.61 10.73
N PRO A 39 -6.45 -4.98 11.44
CA PRO A 39 -6.66 -4.54 12.81
C PRO A 39 -7.82 -3.56 12.96
N TYR A 40 -8.41 -3.50 14.15
CA TYR A 40 -9.40 -2.48 14.46
C TYR A 40 -8.75 -1.09 14.46
N LYS A 41 -9.45 -0.09 13.89
CA LYS A 41 -8.93 1.27 13.71
C LYS A 41 -7.61 1.33 12.93
N TYR A 42 -7.46 0.46 11.95
CA TYR A 42 -6.26 0.38 11.10
C TYR A 42 -5.98 1.67 10.32
N GLU A 43 -6.97 2.52 10.14
CA GLU A 43 -6.87 3.77 9.43
C GLU A 43 -6.07 4.83 10.20
N ARG A 44 -5.62 5.85 9.46
CA ARG A 44 -4.97 7.05 10.01
C ARG A 44 -3.63 6.75 10.66
N SER A 45 -3.56 6.86 12.00
CA SER A 45 -2.33 6.86 12.79
C SER A 45 -1.89 5.47 13.28
N TYR A 46 -2.51 4.38 12.82
CA TYR A 46 -2.19 3.03 13.33
C TYR A 46 -0.70 2.75 13.31
N TRP A 47 -0.04 2.94 12.16
CA TRP A 47 1.38 2.66 12.02
C TRP A 47 2.28 3.68 12.72
N ASP A 48 1.80 4.88 12.97
CA ASP A 48 2.53 5.85 13.81
C ASP A 48 2.53 5.41 15.27
N LEU A 49 1.42 4.86 15.75
CA LEU A 49 1.31 4.29 17.10
C LEU A 49 2.16 3.02 17.24
N VAL A 50 2.13 2.11 16.26
CA VAL A 50 2.99 0.90 16.23
C VAL A 50 4.48 1.27 16.30
N LEU A 51 4.89 2.35 15.63
CA LEU A 51 6.28 2.77 15.58
C LEU A 51 6.73 3.56 16.80
N GLY A 52 5.85 4.37 17.39
CA GLY A 52 6.24 5.40 18.35
C GLY A 52 5.63 5.28 19.76
N ASP A 53 4.66 4.41 19.96
CA ASP A 53 4.02 4.22 21.27
C ASP A 53 4.30 2.81 21.83
N PRO A 54 5.23 2.66 22.78
CA PRO A 54 5.54 1.35 23.39
C PRO A 54 4.37 0.70 24.13
N GLY A 55 3.34 1.46 24.49
CA GLY A 55 2.13 0.99 25.13
C GLY A 55 1.01 0.64 24.17
N PHE A 56 1.20 0.83 22.88
CA PHE A 56 0.18 0.53 21.88
C PHE A 56 0.03 -0.97 21.64
N GLU A 57 -1.13 -1.53 21.99
CA GLU A 57 -1.50 -2.92 21.73
C GLU A 57 -2.50 -2.99 20.56
N PRO A 58 -2.10 -3.58 19.41
CA PRO A 58 -3.00 -3.80 18.30
C PRO A 58 -4.19 -4.69 18.67
N THR A 59 -5.40 -4.21 18.41
CA THR A 59 -6.62 -4.99 18.62
C THR A 59 -7.00 -5.71 17.33
N PRO A 60 -7.25 -7.04 17.35
CA PRO A 60 -7.75 -7.77 16.20
C PRO A 60 -9.03 -7.14 15.64
N GLY A 61 -9.11 -7.05 14.33
CA GLY A 61 -10.25 -6.47 13.63
C GLY A 61 -11.12 -7.54 12.94
N PRO A 62 -12.18 -7.14 12.25
CA PRO A 62 -13.15 -8.05 11.63
C PRO A 62 -12.65 -8.81 10.38
N GLY A 63 -11.35 -8.76 10.09
CA GLY A 63 -10.72 -9.62 9.08
C GLY A 63 -11.11 -9.42 7.62
N ARG A 64 -11.72 -8.28 7.23
CA ARG A 64 -12.20 -8.05 5.86
C ARG A 64 -11.37 -7.03 5.13
N SER A 65 -11.06 -7.29 3.85
CA SER A 65 -10.42 -6.31 2.98
C SER A 65 -11.33 -5.09 2.78
N LEU A 66 -10.74 -3.92 2.51
CA LEU A 66 -11.50 -2.70 2.21
C LEU A 66 -12.44 -2.91 1.02
N ARG A 67 -11.97 -3.58 -0.03
CA ARG A 67 -12.77 -3.91 -1.22
C ARG A 67 -14.04 -4.67 -0.84
N SER A 68 -13.91 -5.75 -0.05
CA SER A 68 -15.05 -6.55 0.40
C SER A 68 -16.07 -5.74 1.21
N GLN A 69 -15.59 -4.79 2.01
CA GLN A 69 -16.46 -3.87 2.75
C GLN A 69 -17.23 -2.94 1.82
N LEU A 70 -16.56 -2.37 0.80
CA LEU A 70 -17.17 -1.47 -0.18
C LEU A 70 -18.22 -2.20 -1.06
N GLU A 71 -17.95 -3.43 -1.45
CA GLU A 71 -18.90 -4.28 -2.17
C GLU A 71 -20.17 -4.54 -1.35
N GLN A 72 -20.02 -4.82 -0.06
CA GLN A 72 -21.17 -5.08 0.83
C GLN A 72 -22.06 -3.86 1.04
N ILE A 73 -21.53 -2.65 1.04
CA ILE A 73 -22.31 -1.41 1.14
C ILE A 73 -22.84 -0.94 -0.22
N GLY A 74 -22.64 -1.72 -1.29
CA GLY A 74 -23.23 -1.47 -2.60
C GLY A 74 -22.55 -0.36 -3.40
N VAL A 75 -21.23 -0.18 -3.25
CA VAL A 75 -20.48 0.75 -4.09
C VAL A 75 -20.55 0.30 -5.55
N PRO A 76 -20.90 1.20 -6.51
CA PRO A 76 -21.04 0.87 -7.91
C PRO A 76 -19.76 0.28 -8.54
N ALA A 77 -19.93 -0.61 -9.51
CA ALA A 77 -18.83 -1.27 -10.20
C ALA A 77 -17.85 -0.29 -10.88
N ALA A 78 -18.36 0.84 -11.39
CA ALA A 78 -17.52 1.88 -12.01
C ALA A 78 -16.57 2.55 -11.01
N GLU A 79 -17.01 2.75 -9.76
CA GLU A 79 -16.17 3.26 -8.68
C GLU A 79 -15.16 2.20 -8.23
N LEU A 80 -15.59 0.94 -8.08
CA LEU A 80 -14.70 -0.17 -7.72
C LEU A 80 -13.62 -0.41 -8.77
N ALA A 81 -13.92 -0.21 -10.06
CA ALA A 81 -12.92 -0.33 -11.14
C ALA A 81 -11.74 0.63 -10.97
N LYS A 82 -11.97 1.83 -10.40
CA LYS A 82 -10.87 2.77 -10.09
C LYS A 82 -9.98 2.31 -8.95
N LEU A 83 -10.54 1.61 -7.97
CA LEU A 83 -9.74 0.95 -6.93
C LEU A 83 -8.93 -0.21 -7.49
N ASP A 84 -9.50 -1.01 -8.39
CA ASP A 84 -8.78 -2.09 -9.07
C ASP A 84 -7.60 -1.55 -9.89
N GLU A 85 -7.80 -0.45 -10.60
CA GLU A 85 -6.74 0.24 -11.34
C GLU A 85 -5.62 0.73 -10.40
N ALA A 86 -5.98 1.33 -9.27
CA ALA A 86 -5.03 1.75 -8.26
C ALA A 86 -4.27 0.56 -7.66
N GLU A 87 -4.94 -0.57 -7.44
CA GLU A 87 -4.32 -1.79 -6.91
C GLU A 87 -3.32 -2.40 -7.89
N ILE A 88 -3.66 -2.48 -9.18
CA ILE A 88 -2.75 -2.96 -10.23
C ILE A 88 -1.47 -2.11 -10.25
N ARG A 89 -1.60 -0.79 -10.29
CA ARG A 89 -0.46 0.13 -10.28
C ARG A 89 0.34 0.04 -8.97
N SER A 90 -0.34 -0.17 -7.86
CA SER A 90 0.33 -0.37 -6.56
C SER A 90 1.10 -1.70 -6.53
N ASN A 91 0.63 -2.75 -7.19
CA ASN A 91 1.36 -4.01 -7.30
C ASN A 91 2.63 -3.87 -8.14
N GLU A 92 2.60 -3.07 -9.20
CA GLU A 92 3.80 -2.75 -9.98
C GLU A 92 4.85 -2.02 -9.12
N LEU A 93 4.40 -1.09 -8.27
CA LEU A 93 5.29 -0.39 -7.34
C LEU A 93 5.86 -1.33 -6.27
N VAL A 94 5.06 -2.28 -5.75
CA VAL A 94 5.49 -3.33 -4.81
C VAL A 94 6.63 -4.17 -5.40
N GLU A 95 6.58 -4.52 -6.69
CA GLU A 95 7.68 -5.24 -7.34
C GLU A 95 8.99 -4.43 -7.33
N ARG A 96 8.89 -3.13 -7.52
CA ARG A 96 10.05 -2.23 -7.43
C ARG A 96 10.58 -2.13 -5.99
N GLU A 97 9.68 -1.98 -5.02
CA GLU A 97 10.02 -1.94 -3.59
C GLU A 97 10.68 -3.25 -3.15
N ARG A 98 10.14 -4.41 -3.55
CA ARG A 98 10.71 -5.72 -3.27
C ARG A 98 12.14 -5.86 -3.81
N ARG A 99 12.40 -5.35 -5.01
CA ARG A 99 13.77 -5.32 -5.55
C ARG A 99 14.70 -4.49 -4.68
N GLY A 100 14.27 -3.35 -4.18
CA GLY A 100 15.03 -2.54 -3.24
C GLY A 100 15.29 -3.25 -1.91
N LEU A 101 14.27 -3.85 -1.31
CA LEU A 101 14.40 -4.64 -0.08
C LEU A 101 15.37 -5.82 -0.26
N ASN A 102 15.31 -6.51 -1.40
CA ASN A 102 16.22 -7.62 -1.71
C ASN A 102 17.67 -7.15 -1.93
N ALA A 103 17.86 -6.00 -2.58
CA ALA A 103 19.19 -5.43 -2.79
C ALA A 103 19.88 -5.08 -1.46
N MET A 104 19.13 -4.65 -0.45
CA MET A 104 19.65 -4.43 0.92
C MET A 104 20.27 -5.70 1.52
N LYS A 105 19.80 -6.87 1.11
CA LYS A 105 20.25 -8.19 1.63
C LYS A 105 21.23 -8.91 0.71
N GLY A 106 21.56 -8.33 -0.43
CA GLY A 106 22.36 -9.00 -1.44
C GLY A 106 21.62 -10.12 -2.17
N SER A 107 20.29 -10.05 -2.22
CA SER A 107 19.45 -11.03 -2.91
C SER A 107 18.89 -10.38 -4.17
N THR A 108 19.34 -10.78 -5.35
CA THR A 108 18.77 -10.35 -6.63
C THR A 108 17.93 -11.46 -7.23
N GLN A 109 16.69 -11.15 -7.57
CA GLN A 109 15.83 -12.07 -8.32
C GLN A 109 16.25 -11.98 -9.80
N GLY A 110 16.85 -13.05 -10.31
CA GLY A 110 17.09 -13.20 -11.74
C GLY A 110 15.75 -13.29 -12.49
N SER A 111 15.71 -12.74 -13.72
CA SER A 111 14.49 -12.76 -14.53
C SER A 111 14.07 -14.20 -14.85
N ALA A 112 12.77 -14.45 -14.76
CA ALA A 112 11.97 -15.56 -15.31
C ALA A 112 12.24 -17.01 -14.81
N ASP A 113 13.40 -17.37 -14.34
CA ASP A 113 13.67 -18.69 -13.76
C ASP A 113 14.22 -18.54 -12.33
N SER A 114 13.41 -18.90 -11.38
CA SER A 114 13.51 -18.91 -9.91
C SER A 114 14.88 -19.21 -9.27
N HIS A 115 15.95 -18.64 -9.73
CA HIS A 115 17.24 -18.73 -9.06
C HIS A 115 17.55 -17.41 -8.38
N TYR A 116 17.51 -17.41 -7.04
CA TYR A 116 18.08 -16.33 -6.26
C TYR A 116 19.58 -16.30 -6.49
N VAL A 117 20.04 -15.27 -7.16
CA VAL A 117 21.47 -14.99 -7.25
C VAL A 117 21.83 -14.21 -5.99
N THR A 118 22.59 -14.79 -5.10
CA THR A 118 23.21 -14.07 -3.98
C THR A 118 24.32 -13.19 -4.53
N SER A 119 24.13 -11.90 -4.43
CA SER A 119 25.14 -10.86 -4.66
C SER A 119 25.50 -10.21 -3.33
N GLU A 120 26.49 -9.35 -3.31
CA GLU A 120 26.73 -8.53 -2.12
C GLU A 120 25.59 -7.53 -1.92
N PRO A 121 25.25 -7.14 -0.66
CA PRO A 121 24.30 -6.09 -0.37
C PRO A 121 24.65 -4.79 -1.09
N ASP A 122 23.67 -4.18 -1.75
CA ASP A 122 23.80 -2.89 -2.44
C ASP A 122 22.78 -1.87 -1.94
N PRO A 123 23.03 -1.23 -0.79
CA PRO A 123 22.14 -0.23 -0.24
C PRO A 123 22.01 1.04 -1.09
N GLU A 124 23.02 1.37 -1.90
CA GLU A 124 22.99 2.55 -2.77
C GLU A 124 21.99 2.32 -3.90
N PHE A 125 22.07 1.18 -4.56
CA PHE A 125 21.09 0.78 -5.56
C PHE A 125 19.67 0.68 -4.97
N ALA A 126 19.52 0.10 -3.77
CA ALA A 126 18.23 0.02 -3.08
C ALA A 126 17.61 1.40 -2.84
N ARG A 127 18.41 2.35 -2.34
CA ARG A 127 17.96 3.74 -2.15
C ARG A 127 17.61 4.41 -3.47
N GLY A 128 18.41 4.22 -4.51
CA GLY A 128 18.15 4.73 -5.86
C GLY A 128 16.78 4.29 -6.37
N LEU A 129 16.45 2.99 -6.26
CA LEU A 129 15.18 2.44 -6.71
C LEU A 129 13.95 3.09 -6.04
N LEU A 130 14.05 3.48 -4.78
CA LEU A 130 12.91 3.97 -4.00
C LEU A 130 12.84 5.50 -3.90
N HIS A 131 13.83 6.21 -4.46
CA HIS A 131 13.87 7.68 -4.36
C HIS A 131 14.05 8.39 -5.71
N ASP A 132 14.14 7.65 -6.81
CA ASP A 132 14.27 8.25 -8.14
C ASP A 132 12.95 8.82 -8.68
N GLU A 133 13.04 9.52 -9.79
CA GLU A 133 11.90 10.13 -10.47
C GLU A 133 10.86 9.09 -10.91
N ASN A 134 11.29 7.92 -11.38
CA ASN A 134 10.38 6.86 -11.81
C ASN A 134 9.53 6.32 -10.64
N TYR A 135 10.10 6.27 -9.43
CA TYR A 135 9.34 5.92 -8.23
C TYR A 135 8.25 6.95 -7.96
N HIS A 136 8.57 8.24 -8.04
CA HIS A 136 7.59 9.32 -7.84
C HIS A 136 6.50 9.31 -8.90
N ILE A 137 6.83 9.06 -10.16
CA ILE A 137 5.85 8.94 -11.28
C ILE A 137 4.91 7.75 -11.01
N ALA A 138 5.45 6.59 -10.64
CA ALA A 138 4.64 5.41 -10.32
C ALA A 138 3.69 5.69 -9.13
N LYS A 139 4.21 6.31 -8.06
CA LYS A 139 3.40 6.70 -6.91
C LYS A 139 2.28 7.68 -7.28
N ALA A 140 2.58 8.70 -8.08
CA ALA A 140 1.60 9.67 -8.56
C ALA A 140 0.50 9.01 -9.40
N SER A 141 0.82 7.98 -10.19
CA SER A 141 -0.17 7.25 -10.99
C SER A 141 -1.18 6.50 -10.12
N ILE A 142 -0.74 5.93 -8.99
CA ILE A 142 -1.63 5.29 -8.02
C ILE A 142 -2.57 6.33 -7.39
N MET A 143 -2.01 7.46 -6.97
CA MET A 143 -2.79 8.53 -6.34
C MET A 143 -3.82 9.15 -7.27
N ARG A 144 -3.54 9.21 -8.58
CA ARG A 144 -4.50 9.68 -9.59
C ARG A 144 -5.71 8.77 -9.65
N SER A 145 -5.55 7.45 -9.73
CA SER A 145 -6.67 6.50 -9.73
C SER A 145 -7.49 6.58 -8.44
N LEU A 146 -6.84 6.80 -7.29
CA LEU A 146 -7.54 7.01 -6.02
C LEU A 146 -8.32 8.33 -6.00
N ASN A 147 -7.77 9.42 -6.53
CA ASN A 147 -8.50 10.69 -6.64
C ASN A 147 -9.72 10.54 -7.54
N GLU A 148 -9.60 9.88 -8.69
CA GLU A 148 -10.74 9.60 -9.57
C GLU A 148 -11.83 8.78 -8.86
N PHE A 149 -11.45 7.83 -8.00
CA PHE A 149 -12.38 7.09 -7.15
C PHE A 149 -13.13 8.02 -6.17
N TYR A 150 -12.42 8.91 -5.48
CA TYR A 150 -13.03 9.87 -4.57
C TYR A 150 -13.96 10.84 -5.29
N ASP A 151 -13.55 11.36 -6.44
CA ASP A 151 -14.36 12.26 -7.27
C ASP A 151 -15.70 11.61 -7.67
N LEU A 152 -15.69 10.34 -8.04
CA LEU A 152 -16.91 9.58 -8.36
C LEU A 152 -17.84 9.43 -7.16
N ILE A 153 -17.30 9.14 -5.96
CA ILE A 153 -18.08 9.05 -4.72
C ILE A 153 -18.70 10.39 -4.37
N ASP A 154 -17.92 11.47 -4.45
CA ASP A 154 -18.38 12.81 -4.11
C ASP A 154 -19.50 13.27 -5.05
N GLN A 155 -19.33 13.02 -6.36
CA GLN A 155 -20.38 13.32 -7.35
C GLN A 155 -21.67 12.55 -7.06
N ARG A 156 -21.59 11.23 -6.86
CA ARG A 156 -22.76 10.39 -6.55
C ARG A 156 -23.47 10.87 -5.27
N THR A 157 -22.69 11.20 -4.24
CA THR A 157 -23.25 11.66 -2.96
C THR A 157 -23.96 13.01 -3.12
N SER A 158 -23.37 13.94 -3.86
CA SER A 158 -23.98 15.24 -4.17
C SER A 158 -25.28 15.08 -4.96
N ASP A 159 -25.31 14.20 -5.96
CA ASP A 159 -26.52 13.92 -6.75
C ASP A 159 -27.67 13.35 -5.89
N LEU A 160 -27.34 12.46 -4.95
CA LEU A 160 -28.30 11.89 -4.02
C LEU A 160 -28.89 12.95 -3.09
N VAL A 161 -28.06 13.84 -2.52
CA VAL A 161 -28.52 14.95 -1.68
C VAL A 161 -29.45 15.88 -2.46
N THR A 162 -29.02 16.31 -3.66
CA THR A 162 -29.81 17.21 -4.52
C THR A 162 -31.16 16.57 -4.90
N THR A 163 -31.19 15.25 -5.13
CA THR A 163 -32.45 14.55 -5.45
C THR A 163 -33.36 14.43 -4.25
N ALA A 164 -32.82 14.26 -3.06
CA ALA A 164 -33.59 14.21 -1.81
C ALA A 164 -34.24 15.57 -1.45
N GLU A 165 -33.51 16.67 -1.67
CA GLU A 165 -33.98 18.03 -1.40
C GLU A 165 -35.10 18.50 -2.34
N ARG A 166 -35.25 17.88 -3.53
CA ARG A 166 -36.29 18.21 -4.52
C ARG A 166 -37.60 17.45 -4.32
N ARG A 167 -37.69 16.55 -3.36
CA ARG A 167 -38.89 15.77 -3.01
C ARG A 167 -39.62 16.36 -1.80
#